data_527c2ec77f9b5dcfd51a89bcd6270dac
#
_entry.id   527c2ec77f9b5dcfd51a89bcd6270dac
#
_cell.length_a   1.000
_cell.length_b   1.000
_cell.length_c   1.000
_cell.angle_alpha   90.00
_cell.angle_beta   90.00
_cell.angle_gamma   90.00
#
_symmetry.space_group_name_H-M   'P 1'
#
loop_
_entity.id
_entity.type
_entity.pdbx_description
1 polymer ?
#
loop_
_entity_poly.entity_id
_entity_poly.type
_entity_poly.pdbx_seq_one_letter_code
_entity_poly.pdbx_strand_id
1 'polypeptide(L)'
;MPPVEEARQSTSAVSTGSDIPALPSKTMNGKPSNGHPPKGTNGATNTNWRRRSKYRHVEAYHSRVRHSSLSREPNVTASFLGFRNLMVIVLVAMNLRLIIENFMKYGVLICIRCHDYRKQDVVLGSALFALVPFHLYVSYLIELAAATQAKRIVGRKKKDISTEVNEREQRIFKNTWWISAFFHCLNTLLSLGITSFVVYFYVHHPGIGTLCELQALIVSFKICSYAFTNRDLREAMLNPSVESALPEIYASCPYPNNITLGNLGYFWLAPTLVYQPVYPRSSHIRWSFVAKRLFEFFCLAVFIWLLSAQYAAPVLRNSIDKIAVMDIASILERVMKLSTISLIIWLAGFFALFQALLNALAEVMRFGDREFYTDWWNSSSLGMYWRSWNRPVYLFMKRHVYSPLVGRGWSPLAASTAVFTLSAVLHEVLVGIPTHNLIGM
;
A
#
# COMPACT_ATOMS: atom_id res chain seq x y z
N MET A 1 13.22 -45.37 13.36
CA MET A 1 12.48 -44.88 14.53
C MET A 1 11.12 -44.42 14.02
N PRO A 2 10.00 -44.97 14.53
CA PRO A 2 8.66 -44.75 14.02
C PRO A 2 8.01 -43.46 14.59
N PRO A 3 6.92 -42.95 14.00
CA PRO A 3 6.29 -41.71 14.35
C PRO A 3 5.40 -41.83 15.60
N VAL A 4 5.30 -40.71 16.35
CA VAL A 4 4.49 -40.58 17.54
C VAL A 4 3.08 -40.15 17.15
N GLU A 5 2.11 -40.94 17.62
CA GLU A 5 0.66 -40.86 17.45
C GLU A 5 0.09 -39.83 18.44
N GLU A 6 -0.71 -38.86 17.96
CA GLU A 6 -1.42 -37.90 18.79
C GLU A 6 -2.70 -38.54 19.37
N ALA A 7 -2.76 -38.62 20.69
CA ALA A 7 -3.93 -39.06 21.43
C ALA A 7 -4.97 -37.94 21.55
N ARG A 8 -6.17 -38.15 20.97
CA ARG A 8 -7.40 -37.43 21.27
C ARG A 8 -7.90 -37.78 22.66
N GLN A 9 -7.98 -36.81 23.55
CA GLN A 9 -8.81 -36.91 24.75
C GLN A 9 -10.14 -36.19 24.58
N SER A 10 -11.20 -37.02 24.58
CA SER A 10 -12.59 -36.62 24.74
C SER A 10 -12.87 -36.39 26.22
N THR A 11 -13.35 -35.21 26.61
CA THR A 11 -13.95 -35.00 27.92
C THR A 11 -15.43 -34.69 27.76
N SER A 12 -16.20 -35.54 28.40
CA SER A 12 -17.66 -35.58 28.53
C SER A 12 -18.24 -34.36 29.25
N ALA A 13 -19.36 -33.90 28.76
CA ALA A 13 -20.22 -32.88 29.34
C ALA A 13 -20.95 -33.40 30.60
N VAL A 14 -20.93 -32.59 31.66
CA VAL A 14 -21.87 -32.69 32.78
C VAL A 14 -22.90 -31.59 32.63
N SER A 15 -24.15 -32.01 32.44
CA SER A 15 -25.35 -31.18 32.46
C SER A 15 -25.77 -30.82 33.86
N THR A 16 -25.93 -29.53 34.15
CA THR A 16 -26.84 -29.10 35.24
C THR A 16 -27.78 -28.05 34.67
N GLY A 17 -29.03 -28.40 34.57
CA GLY A 17 -30.08 -27.55 34.11
C GLY A 17 -30.50 -26.51 35.16
N SER A 18 -30.91 -25.36 34.68
CA SER A 18 -31.88 -24.49 35.33
C SER A 18 -32.60 -23.69 34.23
N ASP A 19 -33.87 -24.05 34.06
CA ASP A 19 -34.82 -23.44 33.15
C ASP A 19 -35.09 -21.98 33.53
N ILE A 20 -34.91 -21.07 32.57
CA ILE A 20 -35.49 -19.73 32.57
C ILE A 20 -36.11 -19.51 31.17
N PRO A 21 -37.43 -19.20 31.07
CA PRO A 21 -38.11 -19.14 29.78
C PRO A 21 -37.68 -17.91 28.96
N ALA A 22 -37.43 -18.13 27.67
CA ALA A 22 -37.14 -17.12 26.67
C ALA A 22 -38.37 -16.29 26.31
N LEU A 23 -38.24 -14.98 26.32
CA LEU A 23 -39.21 -14.03 25.76
C LEU A 23 -38.98 -13.88 24.23
N PRO A 24 -40.04 -13.75 23.42
CA PRO A 24 -39.90 -13.77 21.96
C PRO A 24 -39.34 -12.48 21.39
N SER A 25 -38.38 -12.62 20.48
CA SER A 25 -37.85 -11.56 19.63
C SER A 25 -38.89 -11.09 18.61
N LYS A 26 -39.35 -9.86 18.70
CA LYS A 26 -40.10 -9.18 17.62
C LYS A 26 -39.12 -8.47 16.68
N THR A 27 -38.98 -9.00 15.50
CA THR A 27 -38.48 -8.30 14.31
C THR A 27 -39.43 -7.17 13.95
N MET A 28 -38.98 -5.94 13.94
CA MET A 28 -39.69 -4.81 13.32
C MET A 28 -38.88 -4.24 12.18
N ASN A 29 -39.29 -4.61 10.96
CA ASN A 29 -39.11 -3.80 9.76
C ASN A 29 -40.22 -2.75 9.74
N GLY A 30 -39.86 -1.47 9.69
CA GLY A 30 -40.84 -0.38 9.55
C GLY A 30 -40.16 0.91 9.06
N LYS A 31 -40.53 1.31 7.84
CA LYS A 31 -40.25 2.63 7.25
C LYS A 31 -40.77 3.78 8.11
N PRO A 32 -40.14 4.95 8.15
CA PRO A 32 -40.72 6.12 8.80
C PRO A 32 -41.84 6.73 7.92
N SER A 33 -43.06 6.75 8.43
CA SER A 33 -44.15 7.55 7.89
C SER A 33 -44.36 8.78 8.78
N ASN A 34 -44.45 9.97 8.13
CA ASN A 34 -44.89 11.19 8.75
C ASN A 34 -46.31 11.07 9.26
N GLY A 35 -46.54 11.19 10.57
CA GLY A 35 -47.84 11.22 11.17
C GLY A 35 -47.86 12.13 12.40
N HIS A 36 -48.76 13.08 12.40
CA HIS A 36 -49.04 14.00 13.50
C HIS A 36 -49.29 13.30 14.84
N PRO A 37 -48.97 13.91 15.99
CA PRO A 37 -49.23 13.30 17.29
C PRO A 37 -50.73 13.35 17.63
N PRO A 38 -51.28 12.26 18.16
CA PRO A 38 -52.68 12.27 18.65
C PRO A 38 -52.77 13.06 19.96
N LYS A 39 -53.71 13.96 20.01
CA LYS A 39 -54.18 14.62 21.23
C LYS A 39 -54.92 13.60 22.13
N GLY A 40 -54.49 13.58 23.40
CA GLY A 40 -55.40 13.24 24.49
C GLY A 40 -55.19 11.88 25.15
N THR A 41 -54.51 11.93 26.31
CA THR A 41 -55.02 11.38 27.59
C THR A 41 -54.11 11.95 28.71
N ASN A 42 -54.50 13.16 29.16
CA ASN A 42 -53.93 13.79 30.35
C ASN A 42 -54.59 13.10 31.57
N GLY A 43 -53.79 12.40 32.40
CA GLY A 43 -54.27 12.01 33.72
C GLY A 43 -53.25 11.22 34.55
N ALA A 44 -52.62 10.18 33.97
CA ALA A 44 -51.83 9.22 34.77
C ALA A 44 -50.30 9.55 34.85
N THR A 45 -49.73 10.29 33.91
CA THR A 45 -48.30 10.58 33.86
C THR A 45 -47.88 11.71 34.77
N ASN A 46 -48.78 12.65 35.09
CA ASN A 46 -48.45 13.87 35.86
C ASN A 46 -48.32 13.62 37.37
N THR A 47 -49.01 12.59 37.89
CA THR A 47 -48.94 12.25 39.34
C THR A 47 -47.67 11.50 39.70
N ASN A 48 -47.13 10.64 38.81
CA ASN A 48 -45.91 9.91 39.04
C ASN A 48 -44.66 10.84 38.96
N TRP A 49 -44.68 11.84 38.07
CA TRP A 49 -43.62 12.83 38.00
C TRP A 49 -43.58 13.77 39.22
N ARG A 50 -44.71 14.25 39.68
CA ARG A 50 -44.83 15.07 40.92
C ARG A 50 -44.47 14.27 42.19
N ARG A 51 -44.77 12.96 42.27
CA ARG A 51 -44.30 12.12 43.39
C ARG A 51 -42.79 11.93 43.36
N ARG A 52 -42.15 11.66 42.20
CA ARG A 52 -40.71 11.56 42.09
C ARG A 52 -39.97 12.87 42.42
N SER A 53 -40.52 14.01 42.10
CA SER A 53 -39.91 15.30 42.43
C SER A 53 -40.00 15.67 43.93
N LYS A 54 -41.03 15.16 44.65
CA LYS A 54 -41.21 15.47 46.08
C LYS A 54 -40.21 14.71 46.98
N TYR A 55 -39.69 13.57 46.56
CA TYR A 55 -38.79 12.73 47.38
C TYR A 55 -37.42 12.54 46.72
N ARG A 56 -36.84 13.62 46.24
CA ARG A 56 -35.51 13.64 45.58
C ARG A 56 -34.40 13.03 46.42
N HIS A 57 -34.45 13.21 47.74
CA HIS A 57 -33.40 12.76 48.66
C HIS A 57 -33.46 11.28 49.01
N VAL A 58 -34.51 10.54 48.61
CA VAL A 58 -34.67 9.11 48.86
C VAL A 58 -34.34 8.26 47.65
N GLU A 59 -34.01 8.86 46.52
CA GLU A 59 -33.66 8.16 45.27
C GLU A 59 -32.29 7.46 45.41
N ALA A 60 -32.29 6.12 45.20
CA ALA A 60 -31.10 5.31 45.31
C ALA A 60 -30.30 5.38 44.00
N TYR A 61 -29.29 6.25 43.94
CA TYR A 61 -28.39 6.40 42.79
C TYR A 61 -27.40 5.24 42.63
N HIS A 62 -27.02 4.58 43.73
CA HIS A 62 -26.09 3.47 43.79
C HIS A 62 -26.80 2.12 43.93
N SER A 63 -27.76 1.86 43.07
CA SER A 63 -28.61 0.65 43.09
C SER A 63 -28.00 -0.55 42.32
N ARG A 64 -26.95 -0.33 41.52
CA ARG A 64 -26.30 -1.38 40.71
C ARG A 64 -24.77 -1.23 40.75
N VAL A 65 -24.09 -2.37 40.68
CA VAL A 65 -22.64 -2.38 40.46
C VAL A 65 -22.36 -1.82 39.05
N ARG A 66 -21.49 -0.80 38.96
CA ARG A 66 -21.06 -0.22 37.69
C ARG A 66 -19.54 -0.28 37.63
N HIS A 67 -19.03 -0.79 36.53
CA HIS A 67 -17.60 -0.83 36.28
C HIS A 67 -17.08 0.55 35.86
N SER A 68 -15.80 0.80 36.12
CA SER A 68 -15.15 2.02 35.64
C SER A 68 -15.16 2.05 34.11
N SER A 69 -15.35 3.24 33.52
CA SER A 69 -15.36 3.43 32.04
C SER A 69 -14.03 3.02 31.37
N LEU A 70 -12.94 2.91 32.13
CA LEU A 70 -11.62 2.47 31.64
C LEU A 70 -11.22 1.08 32.20
N SER A 71 -12.17 0.32 32.80
CA SER A 71 -11.87 -1.04 33.26
C SER A 71 -11.61 -1.95 32.06
N ARG A 72 -10.64 -2.87 32.20
CA ARG A 72 -10.29 -3.87 31.16
C ARG A 72 -11.25 -5.07 31.13
N GLU A 73 -12.43 -4.96 31.69
CA GLU A 73 -13.37 -6.05 31.67
C GLU A 73 -13.98 -6.28 30.27
N PRO A 74 -14.10 -7.55 29.83
CA PRO A 74 -14.42 -7.86 28.42
C PRO A 74 -15.82 -7.42 27.95
N ASN A 75 -16.70 -7.00 28.86
CA ASN A 75 -18.09 -6.65 28.56
C ASN A 75 -18.35 -5.14 28.42
N VAL A 76 -17.32 -4.29 28.54
CA VAL A 76 -17.47 -2.83 28.46
C VAL A 76 -16.55 -2.28 27.39
N THR A 77 -17.07 -2.08 26.18
CA THR A 77 -16.36 -1.34 25.13
C THR A 77 -16.56 0.16 25.38
N ALA A 78 -15.55 0.82 25.94
CA ALA A 78 -15.56 2.27 26.06
C ALA A 78 -15.42 2.93 24.67
N SER A 79 -16.35 3.81 24.32
CA SER A 79 -16.25 4.59 23.10
C SER A 79 -15.34 5.81 23.33
N PHE A 80 -14.21 5.87 22.63
CA PHE A 80 -13.27 7.00 22.69
C PHE A 80 -13.52 8.07 21.62
N LEU A 81 -14.69 8.05 20.95
CA LEU A 81 -15.04 9.00 19.89
C LEU A 81 -15.02 10.45 20.36
N GLY A 82 -15.54 10.74 21.55
CA GLY A 82 -15.53 12.08 22.14
C GLY A 82 -14.12 12.57 22.45
N PHE A 83 -13.29 11.69 23.00
CA PHE A 83 -11.89 12.02 23.28
C PHE A 83 -11.09 12.26 22.00
N ARG A 84 -11.31 11.44 20.96
CA ARG A 84 -10.72 11.67 19.64
C ARG A 84 -11.12 13.02 19.05
N ASN A 85 -12.40 13.38 19.14
CA ASN A 85 -12.88 14.67 18.63
C ASN A 85 -12.27 15.84 19.42
N LEU A 86 -12.16 15.72 20.75
CA LEU A 86 -11.48 16.69 21.58
C LEU A 86 -10.00 16.85 21.19
N MET A 87 -9.28 15.75 21.00
CA MET A 87 -7.89 15.78 20.52
C MET A 87 -7.76 16.51 19.18
N VAL A 88 -8.65 16.26 18.23
CA VAL A 88 -8.64 16.94 16.93
C VAL A 88 -8.87 18.45 17.12
N ILE A 89 -9.83 18.88 17.95
CA ILE A 89 -10.10 20.30 18.24
C ILE A 89 -8.88 20.96 18.87
N VAL A 90 -8.26 20.34 19.87
CA VAL A 90 -7.06 20.86 20.53
C VAL A 90 -5.90 20.96 19.53
N LEU A 91 -5.69 19.94 18.71
CA LEU A 91 -4.63 19.93 17.69
C LEU A 91 -4.85 21.03 16.65
N VAL A 92 -6.08 21.24 16.18
CA VAL A 92 -6.43 22.32 15.25
C VAL A 92 -6.22 23.68 15.91
N ALA A 93 -6.68 23.88 17.14
CA ALA A 93 -6.54 25.15 17.83
C ALA A 93 -5.07 25.53 18.09
N MET A 94 -4.24 24.56 18.51
CA MET A 94 -2.81 24.79 18.71
C MET A 94 -2.07 25.09 17.40
N ASN A 95 -2.41 24.37 16.32
CA ASN A 95 -1.80 24.62 15.02
C ASN A 95 -2.28 25.91 14.38
N LEU A 96 -3.53 26.36 14.64
CA LEU A 96 -4.05 27.62 14.13
C LEU A 96 -3.21 28.83 14.61
N ARG A 97 -2.78 28.82 15.87
CA ARG A 97 -1.85 29.81 16.39
C ARG A 97 -0.55 29.85 15.57
N LEU A 98 0.06 28.70 15.33
CA LEU A 98 1.29 28.60 14.54
C LEU A 98 1.10 29.10 13.09
N ILE A 99 -0.08 28.85 12.53
CA ILE A 99 -0.47 29.33 11.19
C ILE A 99 -0.51 30.87 11.19
N ILE A 100 -1.18 31.46 12.16
CA ILE A 100 -1.29 32.94 12.29
C ILE A 100 0.10 33.56 12.51
N GLU A 101 0.90 33.03 13.44
CA GLU A 101 2.26 33.54 13.71
C GLU A 101 3.15 33.46 12.45
N ASN A 102 3.08 32.36 11.70
CA ASN A 102 3.84 32.18 10.45
C ASN A 102 3.40 33.24 9.41
N PHE A 103 2.09 33.42 9.24
CA PHE A 103 1.55 34.36 8.28
C PHE A 103 1.90 35.81 8.65
N MET A 104 1.85 36.15 9.93
CA MET A 104 2.23 37.49 10.42
C MET A 104 3.73 37.75 10.24
N LYS A 105 4.58 36.73 10.40
CA LYS A 105 6.04 36.86 10.33
C LYS A 105 6.57 36.90 8.90
N TYR A 106 6.03 36.07 8.03
CA TYR A 106 6.59 35.83 6.67
C TYR A 106 5.67 36.32 5.56
N GLY A 107 4.40 36.68 5.86
CA GLY A 107 3.40 36.96 4.85
C GLY A 107 3.06 35.74 4.01
N VAL A 108 2.55 35.96 2.81
CA VAL A 108 2.25 34.88 1.82
C VAL A 108 3.49 34.58 1.00
N LEU A 109 4.15 33.45 1.27
CA LEU A 109 5.34 32.99 0.55
C LEU A 109 5.03 32.20 -0.72
N ILE A 110 3.74 32.07 -1.05
CA ILE A 110 3.27 31.31 -2.18
C ILE A 110 3.50 32.11 -3.46
N CYS A 111 4.44 31.70 -4.27
CA CYS A 111 4.71 32.31 -5.55
C CYS A 111 4.45 31.31 -6.69
N ILE A 112 3.39 31.55 -7.46
CA ILE A 112 3.00 30.68 -8.60
C ILE A 112 4.01 30.79 -9.74
N ARG A 113 4.69 31.94 -9.86
CA ARG A 113 5.64 32.23 -10.95
C ARG A 113 7.12 32.07 -10.59
N CYS A 114 7.44 31.84 -9.31
CA CYS A 114 8.82 31.78 -8.83
C CYS A 114 9.42 30.37 -8.87
N HIS A 115 8.99 29.49 -9.78
CA HIS A 115 9.57 28.18 -9.92
C HIS A 115 10.76 28.24 -10.86
N ASP A 116 11.95 28.16 -10.28
CA ASP A 116 13.23 28.07 -10.99
C ASP A 116 13.48 26.62 -11.51
N TYR A 117 12.59 26.11 -12.35
CA TYR A 117 12.89 24.90 -13.08
C TYR A 117 13.51 25.26 -14.46
N ARG A 118 14.62 24.62 -14.77
CA ARG A 118 15.23 24.79 -16.09
C ARG A 118 14.39 24.05 -17.12
N LYS A 119 14.19 24.64 -18.29
CA LYS A 119 13.49 23.99 -19.41
C LYS A 119 14.14 22.63 -19.74
N GLN A 120 15.44 22.53 -19.61
CA GLN A 120 16.21 21.30 -19.81
C GLN A 120 15.76 20.17 -18.86
N ASP A 121 15.50 20.46 -17.58
CA ASP A 121 15.04 19.45 -16.62
C ASP A 121 13.69 18.87 -17.02
N VAL A 122 12.78 19.74 -17.51
CA VAL A 122 11.45 19.29 -17.97
C VAL A 122 11.57 18.44 -19.24
N VAL A 123 12.40 18.84 -20.19
CA VAL A 123 12.61 18.10 -21.45
C VAL A 123 13.24 16.74 -21.18
N LEU A 124 14.32 16.70 -20.39
CA LEU A 124 14.99 15.44 -20.03
C LEU A 124 14.11 14.54 -19.18
N GLY A 125 13.41 15.10 -18.18
CA GLY A 125 12.45 14.35 -17.36
C GLY A 125 11.33 13.75 -18.19
N SER A 126 10.78 14.52 -19.13
CA SER A 126 9.72 14.03 -20.04
C SER A 126 10.24 12.95 -20.99
N ALA A 127 11.47 13.11 -21.50
CA ALA A 127 12.11 12.10 -22.34
C ALA A 127 12.33 10.78 -21.57
N LEU A 128 12.86 10.85 -20.35
CA LEU A 128 13.02 9.67 -19.49
C LEU A 128 11.68 9.02 -19.19
N PHE A 129 10.66 9.84 -18.87
CA PHE A 129 9.33 9.35 -18.57
C PHE A 129 8.68 8.60 -19.74
N ALA A 130 8.99 8.97 -20.98
CA ALA A 130 8.56 8.29 -22.19
C ALA A 130 9.42 7.05 -22.51
N LEU A 131 10.74 7.11 -22.28
CA LEU A 131 11.68 6.03 -22.66
C LEU A 131 11.70 4.87 -21.66
N VAL A 132 11.59 5.13 -20.37
CA VAL A 132 11.66 4.08 -19.33
C VAL A 132 10.64 2.95 -19.56
N PRO A 133 9.38 3.17 -19.93
CA PRO A 133 8.44 2.10 -20.23
C PRO A 133 8.85 1.21 -21.43
N PHE A 134 9.71 1.68 -22.31
CA PHE A 134 10.22 0.88 -23.43
C PHE A 134 10.98 -0.36 -22.96
N HIS A 135 11.59 -0.32 -21.78
CA HIS A 135 12.24 -1.48 -21.16
C HIS A 135 11.26 -2.64 -20.88
N LEU A 136 9.97 -2.36 -20.67
CA LEU A 136 8.94 -3.41 -20.60
C LEU A 136 8.72 -4.08 -21.96
N TYR A 137 8.77 -3.31 -23.06
CA TYR A 137 8.69 -3.89 -24.39
C TYR A 137 9.89 -4.79 -24.70
N VAL A 138 11.11 -4.39 -24.29
CA VAL A 138 12.29 -5.25 -24.40
C VAL A 138 12.08 -6.55 -23.63
N SER A 139 11.51 -6.50 -22.42
CA SER A 139 11.19 -7.68 -21.62
C SER A 139 10.16 -8.58 -22.31
N TYR A 140 9.18 -8.00 -23.00
CA TYR A 140 8.23 -8.75 -23.82
C TYR A 140 8.94 -9.53 -24.95
N LEU A 141 9.89 -8.90 -25.65
CA LEU A 141 10.64 -9.55 -26.73
C LEU A 141 11.48 -10.73 -26.21
N ILE A 142 12.10 -10.56 -25.03
CA ILE A 142 12.85 -11.64 -24.37
C ILE A 142 11.94 -12.83 -24.07
N GLU A 143 10.78 -12.56 -23.44
CA GLU A 143 9.84 -13.64 -23.11
C GLU A 143 9.14 -14.23 -24.35
N LEU A 144 8.91 -13.46 -25.41
CA LEU A 144 8.40 -13.98 -26.68
C LEU A 144 9.36 -14.98 -27.31
N ALA A 145 10.67 -14.70 -27.30
CA ALA A 145 11.69 -15.61 -27.76
C ALA A 145 11.72 -16.91 -26.93
N ALA A 146 11.65 -16.78 -25.58
CA ALA A 146 11.59 -17.93 -24.69
C ALA A 146 10.31 -18.76 -24.87
N ALA A 147 9.16 -18.11 -25.10
CA ALA A 147 7.88 -18.79 -25.35
C ALA A 147 7.87 -19.54 -26.68
N THR A 148 8.45 -18.97 -27.74
CA THR A 148 8.56 -19.67 -29.03
C THR A 148 9.44 -20.92 -28.95
N GLN A 149 10.52 -20.85 -28.17
CA GLN A 149 11.37 -21.99 -27.88
C GLN A 149 10.62 -23.06 -27.09
N ALA A 150 9.87 -22.69 -26.05
CA ALA A 150 9.08 -23.64 -25.26
C ALA A 150 8.01 -24.33 -26.10
N LYS A 151 7.31 -23.62 -27.00
CA LYS A 151 6.37 -24.24 -27.95
C LYS A 151 7.02 -25.29 -28.85
N ARG A 152 8.24 -25.03 -29.32
CA ARG A 152 9.00 -26.01 -30.15
C ARG A 152 9.34 -27.26 -29.36
N ILE A 153 9.69 -27.13 -28.07
CA ILE A 153 9.99 -28.26 -27.20
C ILE A 153 8.76 -29.15 -27.02
N VAL A 154 7.62 -28.56 -26.65
CA VAL A 154 6.34 -29.27 -26.45
C VAL A 154 5.89 -29.96 -27.75
N GLY A 155 6.07 -29.32 -28.90
CA GLY A 155 5.76 -29.91 -30.21
C GLY A 155 6.62 -31.13 -30.53
N ARG A 156 7.88 -31.17 -30.08
CA ARG A 156 8.78 -32.36 -30.22
C ARG A 156 8.40 -33.47 -29.24
N LYS A 157 8.09 -33.15 -27.99
CA LYS A 157 7.70 -34.12 -26.95
C LYS A 157 6.46 -34.92 -27.32
N LYS A 158 5.55 -34.36 -28.13
CA LYS A 158 4.40 -35.09 -28.67
C LYS A 158 4.80 -36.15 -29.73
N LYS A 159 6.01 -36.09 -30.30
CA LYS A 159 6.49 -37.03 -31.34
C LYS A 159 7.39 -38.14 -30.80
N ASP A 160 8.16 -37.87 -29.72
CA ASP A 160 9.14 -38.83 -29.17
C ASP A 160 8.89 -39.05 -27.66
N ILE A 161 8.74 -40.31 -27.22
CA ILE A 161 8.40 -40.71 -25.83
C ILE A 161 9.64 -41.31 -25.11
N SER A 162 10.86 -40.94 -25.44
CA SER A 162 12.05 -41.54 -24.82
C SER A 162 12.54 -40.77 -23.58
N THR A 163 13.11 -41.48 -22.59
CA THR A 163 13.62 -40.93 -21.32
C THR A 163 14.80 -39.96 -21.53
N GLU A 164 15.62 -40.16 -22.54
CA GLU A 164 16.74 -39.28 -22.91
C GLU A 164 16.27 -37.88 -23.36
N VAL A 165 15.08 -37.82 -23.95
CA VAL A 165 14.44 -36.52 -24.33
C VAL A 165 14.18 -35.65 -23.11
N ASN A 166 13.82 -36.25 -21.96
CA ASN A 166 13.47 -35.54 -20.76
C ASN A 166 14.67 -34.79 -20.12
N GLU A 167 15.85 -35.39 -20.07
CA GLU A 167 17.07 -34.73 -19.54
C GLU A 167 17.55 -33.61 -20.47
N ARG A 168 17.50 -33.82 -21.77
CA ARG A 168 17.88 -32.82 -22.77
C ARG A 168 16.94 -31.59 -22.68
N GLU A 169 15.65 -31.80 -22.51
CA GLU A 169 14.66 -30.74 -22.36
C GLU A 169 14.87 -29.93 -21.10
N GLN A 170 15.19 -30.57 -19.98
CA GLN A 170 15.53 -29.87 -18.72
C GLN A 170 16.78 -28.99 -18.85
N ARG A 171 17.81 -29.47 -19.55
CA ARG A 171 19.01 -28.70 -19.84
C ARG A 171 18.69 -27.48 -20.71
N ILE A 172 17.89 -27.66 -21.76
CA ILE A 172 17.46 -26.57 -22.63
C ILE A 172 16.64 -25.54 -21.83
N PHE A 173 15.72 -25.99 -20.98
CA PHE A 173 14.93 -25.09 -20.11
C PHE A 173 15.84 -24.29 -19.19
N LYS A 174 16.79 -24.92 -18.52
CA LYS A 174 17.76 -24.27 -17.62
C LYS A 174 18.62 -23.26 -18.37
N ASN A 175 19.11 -23.61 -19.56
CA ASN A 175 19.92 -22.70 -20.37
C ASN A 175 19.09 -21.51 -20.87
N THR A 176 17.85 -21.75 -21.33
CA THR A 176 16.93 -20.69 -21.75
C THR A 176 16.67 -19.73 -20.60
N TRP A 177 16.49 -20.24 -19.38
CA TRP A 177 16.29 -19.41 -18.20
C TRP A 177 17.52 -18.54 -17.91
N TRP A 178 18.73 -19.10 -17.91
CA TRP A 178 19.94 -18.32 -17.65
C TRP A 178 20.16 -17.21 -18.68
N ILE A 179 19.91 -17.50 -19.96
CA ILE A 179 20.00 -16.51 -21.04
C ILE A 179 18.93 -15.43 -20.85
N SER A 180 17.68 -15.79 -20.62
CA SER A 180 16.59 -14.83 -20.39
C SER A 180 16.84 -14.01 -19.14
N ALA A 181 17.29 -14.62 -18.04
CA ALA A 181 17.62 -13.94 -16.78
C ALA A 181 18.74 -12.92 -16.96
N PHE A 182 19.77 -13.26 -17.71
CA PHE A 182 20.87 -12.34 -18.05
C PHE A 182 20.35 -11.11 -18.79
N PHE A 183 19.54 -11.29 -19.84
CA PHE A 183 18.99 -10.18 -20.60
C PHE A 183 17.98 -9.34 -19.78
N HIS A 184 17.15 -9.95 -18.93
CA HIS A 184 16.27 -9.22 -18.02
C HIS A 184 17.05 -8.42 -16.97
N CYS A 185 18.11 -9.00 -16.40
CA CYS A 185 18.98 -8.32 -15.45
C CYS A 185 19.67 -7.13 -16.12
N LEU A 186 20.26 -7.32 -17.29
CA LEU A 186 20.89 -6.25 -18.08
C LEU A 186 19.90 -5.13 -18.40
N ASN A 187 18.69 -5.50 -18.87
CA ASN A 187 17.63 -4.56 -19.19
C ASN A 187 17.19 -3.73 -17.96
N THR A 188 17.06 -4.37 -16.79
CA THR A 188 16.73 -3.70 -15.53
C THR A 188 17.85 -2.75 -15.09
N LEU A 189 19.10 -3.20 -15.14
CA LEU A 189 20.26 -2.38 -14.82
C LEU A 189 20.41 -1.19 -15.77
N LEU A 190 20.16 -1.36 -17.05
CA LEU A 190 20.15 -0.27 -18.02
C LEU A 190 19.02 0.73 -17.73
N SER A 191 17.81 0.26 -17.40
CA SER A 191 16.69 1.13 -17.05
C SER A 191 17.01 2.03 -15.85
N LEU A 192 17.51 1.44 -14.77
CA LEU A 192 17.90 2.18 -13.57
C LEU A 192 19.15 3.02 -13.80
N GLY A 193 20.22 2.42 -14.38
CA GLY A 193 21.50 3.08 -14.56
C GLY A 193 21.45 4.29 -15.48
N ILE A 194 20.73 4.19 -16.62
CA ILE A 194 20.55 5.33 -17.54
C ILE A 194 19.73 6.43 -16.86
N THR A 195 18.64 6.07 -16.18
CA THR A 195 17.81 7.05 -15.47
C THR A 195 18.63 7.75 -14.38
N SER A 196 19.29 6.98 -13.52
CA SER A 196 20.11 7.51 -12.43
C SER A 196 21.27 8.38 -12.95
N PHE A 197 21.93 7.97 -14.02
CA PHE A 197 22.98 8.77 -14.65
C PHE A 197 22.44 10.11 -15.17
N VAL A 198 21.34 10.10 -15.92
CA VAL A 198 20.76 11.33 -16.46
C VAL A 198 20.23 12.23 -15.34
N VAL A 199 19.56 11.65 -14.33
CA VAL A 199 19.04 12.40 -13.18
C VAL A 199 20.20 13.05 -12.42
N TYR A 200 21.25 12.30 -12.09
CA TYR A 200 22.35 12.80 -11.29
C TYR A 200 23.16 13.91 -12.00
N PHE A 201 23.44 13.76 -13.29
CA PHE A 201 24.34 14.70 -13.99
C PHE A 201 23.61 15.84 -14.72
N TYR A 202 22.35 15.66 -15.11
CA TYR A 202 21.68 16.61 -16.01
C TYR A 202 20.38 17.20 -15.47
N VAL A 203 19.67 16.52 -14.56
CA VAL A 203 18.42 17.00 -13.96
C VAL A 203 18.71 17.57 -12.58
N HIS A 204 18.52 18.89 -12.41
CA HIS A 204 18.84 19.56 -11.15
C HIS A 204 17.59 19.79 -10.27
N HIS A 205 16.38 19.64 -10.83
CA HIS A 205 15.16 19.77 -10.05
C HIS A 205 14.86 18.45 -9.33
N PRO A 206 14.97 18.39 -7.97
CA PRO A 206 14.86 17.13 -7.24
C PRO A 206 13.50 16.44 -7.41
N GLY A 207 12.40 17.20 -7.52
CA GLY A 207 11.06 16.64 -7.75
C GLY A 207 10.93 15.93 -9.09
N ILE A 208 11.49 16.50 -10.18
CA ILE A 208 11.48 15.87 -11.50
C ILE A 208 12.35 14.61 -11.47
N GLY A 209 13.55 14.70 -10.87
CA GLY A 209 14.44 13.56 -10.70
C GLY A 209 13.79 12.41 -9.91
N THR A 210 13.15 12.71 -8.78
CA THR A 210 12.46 11.70 -7.95
C THR A 210 11.31 11.02 -8.71
N LEU A 211 10.56 11.75 -9.54
CA LEU A 211 9.50 11.16 -10.37
C LEU A 211 10.08 10.21 -11.43
N CYS A 212 11.20 10.57 -12.07
CA CYS A 212 11.87 9.71 -13.03
C CYS A 212 12.43 8.44 -12.38
N GLU A 213 13.09 8.55 -11.22
CA GLU A 213 13.61 7.41 -10.47
C GLU A 213 12.48 6.50 -9.95
N LEU A 214 11.40 7.08 -9.44
CA LEU A 214 10.22 6.31 -9.00
C LEU A 214 9.65 5.48 -10.16
N GLN A 215 9.53 6.07 -11.34
CA GLN A 215 9.06 5.34 -12.53
C GLN A 215 10.03 4.23 -12.94
N ALA A 216 11.33 4.51 -12.96
CA ALA A 216 12.34 3.51 -13.28
C ALA A 216 12.33 2.34 -12.30
N LEU A 217 12.14 2.60 -10.99
CA LEU A 217 11.99 1.57 -9.97
C LEU A 217 10.70 0.74 -10.18
N ILE A 218 9.57 1.39 -10.45
CA ILE A 218 8.30 0.69 -10.75
C ILE A 218 8.46 -0.22 -11.97
N VAL A 219 9.06 0.28 -13.06
CA VAL A 219 9.30 -0.50 -14.27
C VAL A 219 10.26 -1.65 -13.98
N SER A 220 11.31 -1.44 -13.22
CA SER A 220 12.28 -2.48 -12.83
C SER A 220 11.61 -3.60 -12.01
N PHE A 221 10.75 -3.27 -11.06
CA PHE A 221 9.96 -4.27 -10.33
C PHE A 221 9.01 -5.03 -11.26
N LYS A 222 8.36 -4.35 -12.18
CA LYS A 222 7.47 -4.98 -13.16
C LYS A 222 8.25 -5.92 -14.10
N ILE A 223 9.43 -5.54 -14.58
CA ILE A 223 10.31 -6.41 -15.37
C ILE A 223 10.68 -7.66 -14.60
N CYS A 224 11.16 -7.53 -13.36
CA CYS A 224 11.51 -8.66 -12.51
C CYS A 224 10.32 -9.59 -12.27
N SER A 225 9.16 -9.03 -11.94
CA SER A 225 7.96 -9.83 -11.71
C SER A 225 7.47 -10.55 -12.96
N TYR A 226 7.54 -9.88 -14.11
CA TYR A 226 7.20 -10.46 -15.41
C TYR A 226 8.12 -11.64 -15.77
N ALA A 227 9.42 -11.46 -15.61
CA ALA A 227 10.43 -12.50 -15.90
C ALA A 227 10.26 -13.74 -15.01
N PHE A 228 10.19 -13.55 -13.68
CA PHE A 228 10.07 -14.67 -12.74
C PHE A 228 8.73 -15.42 -12.90
N THR A 229 7.63 -14.72 -13.08
CA THR A 229 6.33 -15.37 -13.26
C THR A 229 6.27 -16.16 -14.58
N ASN A 230 6.75 -15.60 -15.68
CA ASN A 230 6.77 -16.31 -16.96
C ASN A 230 7.72 -17.49 -16.97
N ARG A 231 8.83 -17.42 -16.21
CA ARG A 231 9.67 -18.61 -15.96
C ARG A 231 8.87 -19.75 -15.34
N ASP A 232 8.16 -19.46 -14.24
CA ASP A 232 7.42 -20.50 -13.50
C ASP A 232 6.26 -21.04 -14.33
N LEU A 233 5.57 -20.19 -15.09
CA LEU A 233 4.51 -20.62 -16.03
C LEU A 233 5.06 -21.49 -17.18
N ARG A 234 6.26 -21.18 -17.67
CA ARG A 234 6.95 -21.97 -18.68
C ARG A 234 7.37 -23.34 -18.15
N GLU A 235 7.85 -23.38 -16.89
CA GLU A 235 8.18 -24.63 -16.21
C GLU A 235 6.93 -25.50 -16.02
N ALA A 236 5.81 -24.93 -15.60
CA ALA A 236 4.54 -25.62 -15.47
C ALA A 236 4.03 -26.21 -16.80
N MET A 237 4.18 -25.49 -17.91
CA MET A 237 3.82 -26.00 -19.23
C MET A 237 4.63 -27.23 -19.64
N LEU A 238 5.89 -27.33 -19.19
CA LEU A 238 6.77 -28.44 -19.50
C LEU A 238 6.58 -29.63 -18.53
N ASN A 239 6.14 -29.39 -17.30
CA ASN A 239 6.02 -30.37 -16.21
C ASN A 239 4.57 -30.40 -15.65
N PRO A 240 3.76 -31.41 -15.96
CA PRO A 240 2.37 -31.52 -15.52
C PRO A 240 2.19 -31.51 -13.98
N SER A 241 3.19 -31.99 -13.22
CA SER A 241 3.16 -31.94 -11.75
C SER A 241 3.20 -30.52 -11.19
N VAL A 242 3.86 -29.58 -11.89
CA VAL A 242 3.91 -28.16 -11.54
C VAL A 242 2.65 -27.42 -12.02
N GLU A 243 2.08 -27.86 -13.16
CA GLU A 243 0.84 -27.31 -13.70
C GLU A 243 -0.32 -27.46 -12.72
N SER A 244 -0.44 -28.59 -12.03
CA SER A 244 -1.47 -28.83 -11.00
C SER A 244 -1.37 -27.93 -9.77
N ALA A 245 -0.23 -27.29 -9.54
CA ALA A 245 -0.01 -26.34 -8.44
C ALA A 245 -0.34 -24.87 -8.81
N LEU A 246 -0.68 -24.61 -10.09
CA LEU A 246 -1.02 -23.24 -10.52
C LEU A 246 -2.40 -22.83 -9.99
N PRO A 247 -2.59 -21.54 -9.65
CA PRO A 247 -3.91 -21.01 -9.29
C PRO A 247 -4.95 -21.22 -10.40
N GLU A 248 -6.15 -21.65 -10.02
CA GLU A 248 -7.26 -21.93 -10.95
C GLU A 248 -7.59 -20.77 -11.89
N ILE A 249 -7.45 -19.52 -11.41
CA ILE A 249 -7.68 -18.32 -12.23
C ILE A 249 -6.78 -18.26 -13.48
N TYR A 250 -5.61 -18.93 -13.47
CA TYR A 250 -4.69 -18.94 -14.61
C TYR A 250 -5.14 -19.86 -15.74
N ALA A 251 -6.08 -20.78 -15.48
CA ALA A 251 -6.66 -21.65 -16.50
C ALA A 251 -7.35 -20.87 -17.63
N SER A 252 -7.84 -19.65 -17.35
CA SER A 252 -8.46 -18.78 -18.35
C SER A 252 -7.47 -18.14 -19.33
N CYS A 253 -6.16 -18.11 -18.99
CA CYS A 253 -5.11 -17.59 -19.86
C CYS A 253 -3.80 -18.39 -19.66
N PRO A 254 -3.76 -19.67 -20.15
CA PRO A 254 -2.61 -20.54 -19.97
C PRO A 254 -1.39 -20.02 -20.75
N TYR A 255 -0.19 -20.31 -20.23
CA TYR A 255 1.05 -19.99 -20.93
C TYR A 255 1.16 -20.82 -22.24
N PRO A 256 1.56 -20.23 -23.35
CA PRO A 256 2.09 -18.88 -23.54
C PRO A 256 1.09 -17.85 -24.10
N ASN A 257 -0.21 -18.07 -23.96
CA ASN A 257 -1.24 -17.14 -24.46
C ASN A 257 -1.23 -15.79 -23.71
N ASN A 258 -0.62 -15.75 -22.51
CA ASN A 258 -0.41 -14.53 -21.75
C ASN A 258 0.68 -13.62 -22.33
N ILE A 259 1.55 -14.11 -23.23
CA ILE A 259 2.61 -13.33 -23.86
C ILE A 259 2.04 -12.52 -25.02
N THR A 260 1.37 -11.42 -24.69
CA THR A 260 0.78 -10.48 -25.65
C THR A 260 1.05 -9.03 -25.22
N LEU A 261 1.13 -8.12 -26.18
CA LEU A 261 1.29 -6.69 -25.89
C LEU A 261 0.10 -6.13 -25.09
N GLY A 262 -1.11 -6.64 -25.33
CA GLY A 262 -2.29 -6.22 -24.58
C GLY A 262 -2.22 -6.61 -23.11
N ASN A 263 -1.75 -7.81 -22.79
CA ASN A 263 -1.55 -8.29 -21.42
C ASN A 263 -0.44 -7.48 -20.71
N LEU A 264 0.69 -7.28 -21.40
CA LEU A 264 1.77 -6.46 -20.86
C LEU A 264 1.36 -5.00 -20.65
N GLY A 265 0.65 -4.39 -21.62
CA GLY A 265 0.15 -3.01 -21.52
C GLY A 265 -0.83 -2.85 -20.35
N TYR A 266 -1.72 -3.84 -20.16
CA TYR A 266 -2.58 -3.86 -18.99
C TYR A 266 -1.76 -3.92 -17.69
N PHE A 267 -0.79 -4.83 -17.60
CA PHE A 267 0.10 -4.93 -16.44
C PHE A 267 0.90 -3.66 -16.19
N TRP A 268 1.38 -3.00 -17.26
CA TRP A 268 2.11 -1.74 -17.12
C TRP A 268 1.28 -0.67 -16.40
N LEU A 269 0.01 -0.49 -16.82
CA LEU A 269 -0.87 0.53 -16.26
C LEU A 269 -1.56 0.09 -14.96
N ALA A 270 -1.71 -1.22 -14.72
CA ALA A 270 -2.35 -1.73 -13.51
C ALA A 270 -1.59 -1.32 -12.24
N PRO A 271 -2.32 -0.90 -11.16
CA PRO A 271 -1.71 -0.46 -9.91
C PRO A 271 -1.20 -1.63 -9.06
N THR A 272 -0.33 -2.44 -9.65
CA THR A 272 0.32 -3.59 -8.99
C THR A 272 1.74 -3.75 -9.49
N LEU A 273 2.63 -4.26 -8.64
CA LEU A 273 4.01 -4.60 -8.99
C LEU A 273 4.20 -6.09 -9.29
N VAL A 274 3.16 -6.88 -9.03
CA VAL A 274 3.19 -8.34 -9.20
C VAL A 274 2.45 -8.74 -10.46
N TYR A 275 3.18 -9.34 -11.40
CA TYR A 275 2.60 -9.84 -12.64
C TYR A 275 1.74 -11.09 -12.41
N GLN A 276 0.60 -11.12 -13.08
CA GLN A 276 -0.28 -12.27 -13.22
C GLN A 276 -0.84 -12.32 -14.66
N PRO A 277 -1.05 -13.50 -15.23
CA PRO A 277 -1.70 -13.65 -16.56
C PRO A 277 -3.11 -13.04 -16.58
N VAL A 278 -3.82 -13.14 -15.47
CA VAL A 278 -5.21 -12.68 -15.30
C VAL A 278 -5.36 -11.96 -13.97
N TYR A 279 -6.12 -10.88 -13.98
CA TYR A 279 -6.47 -10.10 -12.80
C TYR A 279 -7.99 -10.07 -12.62
N PRO A 280 -8.50 -10.02 -11.38
CA PRO A 280 -9.92 -9.78 -11.14
C PRO A 280 -10.32 -8.40 -11.70
N ARG A 281 -11.46 -8.34 -12.39
CA ARG A 281 -11.94 -7.10 -13.01
C ARG A 281 -13.31 -6.70 -12.51
N SER A 282 -13.52 -5.39 -12.28
CA SER A 282 -14.85 -4.84 -12.03
C SER A 282 -15.70 -4.83 -13.31
N SER A 283 -17.03 -4.88 -13.15
CA SER A 283 -17.97 -4.97 -14.28
C SER A 283 -17.98 -3.72 -15.14
N HIS A 284 -17.92 -2.54 -14.55
CA HIS A 284 -17.98 -1.24 -15.25
C HIS A 284 -17.11 -0.19 -14.56
N ILE A 285 -16.84 0.92 -15.27
CA ILE A 285 -16.11 2.08 -14.76
C ILE A 285 -17.11 3.10 -14.21
N ARG A 286 -16.92 3.51 -12.96
CA ARG A 286 -17.73 4.54 -12.31
C ARG A 286 -17.05 5.89 -12.44
N TRP A 287 -17.34 6.63 -13.50
CA TRP A 287 -16.69 7.90 -13.81
C TRP A 287 -16.84 8.96 -12.71
N SER A 288 -17.97 9.01 -12.02
CA SER A 288 -18.17 9.88 -10.85
C SER A 288 -17.19 9.57 -9.71
N PHE A 289 -16.90 8.28 -9.48
CA PHE A 289 -15.88 7.86 -8.53
C PHE A 289 -14.47 8.30 -8.97
N VAL A 290 -14.13 8.13 -10.24
CA VAL A 290 -12.84 8.58 -10.81
C VAL A 290 -12.68 10.09 -10.61
N ALA A 291 -13.68 10.88 -11.01
CA ALA A 291 -13.66 12.33 -10.85
C ALA A 291 -13.47 12.76 -9.39
N LYS A 292 -14.20 12.13 -8.46
CA LYS A 292 -14.06 12.38 -7.02
C LYS A 292 -12.63 12.09 -6.54
N ARG A 293 -12.05 10.94 -6.92
CA ARG A 293 -10.69 10.54 -6.50
C ARG A 293 -9.62 11.45 -7.10
N LEU A 294 -9.75 11.87 -8.34
CA LEU A 294 -8.83 12.82 -8.96
C LEU A 294 -8.93 14.21 -8.32
N PHE A 295 -10.14 14.65 -7.98
CA PHE A 295 -10.33 15.91 -7.24
C PHE A 295 -9.69 15.85 -5.84
N GLU A 296 -9.88 14.76 -5.09
CA GLU A 296 -9.22 14.54 -3.80
C GLU A 296 -7.69 14.56 -3.94
N PHE A 297 -7.16 13.88 -4.97
CA PHE A 297 -5.71 13.89 -5.26
C PHE A 297 -5.20 15.30 -5.53
N PHE A 298 -5.90 16.07 -6.36
CA PHE A 298 -5.52 17.45 -6.67
C PHE A 298 -5.54 18.34 -5.43
N CYS A 299 -6.61 18.29 -4.62
CA CYS A 299 -6.71 19.06 -3.38
C CYS A 299 -5.57 18.72 -2.40
N LEU A 300 -5.25 17.44 -2.24
CA LEU A 300 -4.15 17.00 -1.38
C LEU A 300 -2.79 17.41 -1.93
N ALA A 301 -2.58 17.35 -3.24
CA ALA A 301 -1.34 17.82 -3.87
C ALA A 301 -1.12 19.33 -3.66
N VAL A 302 -2.18 20.13 -3.86
CA VAL A 302 -2.14 21.57 -3.57
C VAL A 302 -1.87 21.82 -2.09
N PHE A 303 -2.53 21.09 -1.20
CA PHE A 303 -2.31 21.21 0.25
C PHE A 303 -0.87 20.87 0.64
N ILE A 304 -0.28 19.81 0.11
CA ILE A 304 1.13 19.44 0.34
C ILE A 304 2.06 20.55 -0.15
N TRP A 305 1.79 21.08 -1.35
CA TRP A 305 2.57 22.17 -1.91
C TRP A 305 2.50 23.44 -1.04
N LEU A 306 1.31 23.81 -0.60
CA LEU A 306 1.11 24.97 0.30
C LEU A 306 1.87 24.80 1.62
N LEU A 307 1.76 23.63 2.27
CA LEU A 307 2.48 23.34 3.51
C LEU A 307 4.00 23.37 3.31
N SER A 308 4.47 22.80 2.20
CA SER A 308 5.90 22.77 1.89
C SER A 308 6.46 24.18 1.65
N ALA A 309 5.79 24.99 0.86
CA ALA A 309 6.23 26.35 0.52
C ALA A 309 6.12 27.33 1.70
N GLN A 310 4.98 27.32 2.42
CA GLN A 310 4.68 28.29 3.46
C GLN A 310 5.34 27.96 4.79
N TYR A 311 5.52 26.67 5.13
CA TYR A 311 6.00 26.25 6.45
C TYR A 311 7.33 25.52 6.41
N ALA A 312 7.45 24.43 5.61
CA ALA A 312 8.64 23.61 5.65
C ALA A 312 9.88 24.37 5.15
N ALA A 313 9.78 25.06 4.02
CA ALA A 313 10.90 25.77 3.43
C ALA A 313 11.47 26.88 4.33
N PRO A 314 10.67 27.77 4.96
CA PRO A 314 11.18 28.78 5.89
C PRO A 314 11.84 28.18 7.14
N VAL A 315 11.24 27.10 7.70
CA VAL A 315 11.83 26.43 8.88
C VAL A 315 13.19 25.83 8.52
N LEU A 316 13.31 25.18 7.37
CA LEU A 316 14.58 24.62 6.89
C LEU A 316 15.63 25.71 6.67
N ARG A 317 15.31 26.75 5.91
CA ARG A 317 16.23 27.87 5.65
C ARG A 317 16.76 28.51 6.94
N ASN A 318 15.86 28.80 7.88
CA ASN A 318 16.24 29.41 9.16
C ASN A 318 16.95 28.42 10.12
N SER A 319 16.98 27.12 9.80
CA SER A 319 17.65 26.11 10.64
C SER A 319 19.14 25.98 10.30
N ILE A 320 19.52 26.30 9.09
CA ILE A 320 20.93 26.16 8.61
C ILE A 320 21.88 26.99 9.52
N ASP A 321 21.56 28.25 9.78
CA ASP A 321 22.38 29.13 10.61
C ASP A 321 22.52 28.65 12.06
N LYS A 322 21.48 28.01 12.60
CA LYS A 322 21.47 27.49 13.98
C LYS A 322 22.23 26.17 14.11
N ILE A 323 22.22 25.35 13.06
CA ILE A 323 23.03 24.14 12.98
C ILE A 323 24.51 24.51 12.93
N ALA A 324 24.87 25.56 12.19
CA ALA A 324 26.25 26.03 12.10
C ALA A 324 26.83 26.50 13.45
N VAL A 325 25.98 27.04 14.35
CA VAL A 325 26.38 27.51 15.69
C VAL A 325 26.24 26.41 16.77
N MET A 326 25.76 25.20 16.40
CA MET A 326 25.55 24.08 17.34
C MET A 326 24.63 24.40 18.55
N ASP A 327 23.64 25.30 18.37
CA ASP A 327 22.64 25.62 19.40
C ASP A 327 21.60 24.49 19.52
N ILE A 328 21.87 23.56 20.41
CA ILE A 328 21.09 22.32 20.60
C ILE A 328 19.63 22.62 20.96
N ALA A 329 19.39 23.62 21.81
CA ALA A 329 18.01 23.98 22.22
C ALA A 329 17.18 24.47 21.04
N SER A 330 17.72 25.39 20.24
CA SER A 330 17.08 25.88 19.01
C SER A 330 16.97 24.80 17.94
N ILE A 331 17.94 23.92 17.82
CA ILE A 331 17.89 22.78 16.88
C ILE A 331 16.73 21.84 17.28
N LEU A 332 16.61 21.47 18.56
CA LEU A 332 15.53 20.60 19.03
C LEU A 332 14.14 21.20 18.79
N GLU A 333 13.97 22.49 19.10
CA GLU A 333 12.71 23.20 18.83
C GLU A 333 12.33 23.14 17.33
N ARG A 334 13.31 23.35 16.44
CA ARG A 334 13.09 23.34 14.98
C ARG A 334 12.80 21.94 14.45
N VAL A 335 13.49 20.93 14.96
CA VAL A 335 13.22 19.51 14.65
C VAL A 335 11.78 19.17 15.06
N MET A 336 11.33 19.58 16.22
CA MET A 336 9.95 19.36 16.67
C MET A 336 8.92 20.08 15.77
N LYS A 337 9.18 21.32 15.37
CA LYS A 337 8.32 22.05 14.44
C LYS A 337 8.28 21.36 13.06
N LEU A 338 9.44 20.99 12.53
CA LEU A 338 9.55 20.36 11.23
C LEU A 338 8.94 18.95 11.21
N SER A 339 9.07 18.18 12.30
CA SER A 339 8.49 16.82 12.41
C SER A 339 6.97 16.84 12.30
N THR A 340 6.30 17.81 12.93
CA THR A 340 4.84 17.96 12.82
C THR A 340 4.41 18.26 11.38
N ILE A 341 5.08 19.20 10.72
CA ILE A 341 4.78 19.57 9.34
C ILE A 341 5.06 18.39 8.41
N SER A 342 6.20 17.73 8.59
CA SER A 342 6.60 16.54 7.83
C SER A 342 5.60 15.40 7.99
N LEU A 343 5.11 15.14 9.20
CA LEU A 343 4.09 14.12 9.46
C LEU A 343 2.79 14.41 8.71
N ILE A 344 2.32 15.66 8.73
CA ILE A 344 1.09 16.06 8.02
C ILE A 344 1.27 15.89 6.50
N ILE A 345 2.40 16.35 5.96
CA ILE A 345 2.74 16.19 4.53
C ILE A 345 2.79 14.70 4.16
N TRP A 346 3.43 13.88 5.00
CA TRP A 346 3.52 12.44 4.77
C TRP A 346 2.15 11.75 4.77
N LEU A 347 1.29 12.05 5.76
CA LEU A 347 -0.07 11.52 5.82
C LEU A 347 -0.92 11.97 4.63
N ALA A 348 -0.85 13.25 4.27
CA ALA A 348 -1.54 13.77 3.09
C ALA A 348 -1.03 13.10 1.81
N GLY A 349 0.28 12.89 1.67
CA GLY A 349 0.90 12.16 0.56
C GLY A 349 0.48 10.71 0.50
N PHE A 350 0.39 10.04 1.66
CA PHE A 350 -0.13 8.68 1.74
C PHE A 350 -1.56 8.58 1.19
N PHE A 351 -2.47 9.45 1.66
CA PHE A 351 -3.85 9.46 1.18
C PHE A 351 -3.94 9.88 -0.31
N ALA A 352 -3.16 10.84 -0.74
CA ALA A 352 -3.11 11.25 -2.15
C ALA A 352 -2.72 10.08 -3.05
N LEU A 353 -1.68 9.34 -2.70
CA LEU A 353 -1.19 8.22 -3.50
C LEU A 353 -2.10 7.00 -3.39
N PHE A 354 -2.24 6.42 -2.19
CA PHE A 354 -2.88 5.11 -2.02
C PHE A 354 -4.41 5.18 -2.08
N GLN A 355 -5.02 6.20 -1.48
CA GLN A 355 -6.48 6.30 -1.44
C GLN A 355 -7.05 7.03 -2.65
N ALA A 356 -6.40 8.06 -3.16
CA ALA A 356 -6.94 8.82 -4.29
C ALA A 356 -6.40 8.31 -5.63
N LEU A 357 -5.10 8.44 -5.90
CA LEU A 357 -4.51 8.15 -7.22
C LEU A 357 -4.62 6.67 -7.61
N LEU A 358 -4.19 5.74 -6.73
CA LEU A 358 -4.23 4.30 -7.07
C LEU A 358 -5.67 3.79 -7.22
N ASN A 359 -6.65 4.31 -6.44
CA ASN A 359 -8.04 3.94 -6.61
C ASN A 359 -8.67 4.53 -7.89
N ALA A 360 -8.29 5.75 -8.30
CA ALA A 360 -8.70 6.31 -9.58
C ALA A 360 -8.17 5.46 -10.74
N LEU A 361 -6.89 5.12 -10.70
CA LEU A 361 -6.24 4.28 -11.70
C LEU A 361 -6.85 2.87 -11.74
N ALA A 362 -7.10 2.25 -10.57
CA ALA A 362 -7.75 0.94 -10.48
C ALA A 362 -9.17 0.96 -11.08
N GLU A 363 -9.92 2.03 -10.88
CA GLU A 363 -11.26 2.17 -11.47
C GLU A 363 -11.22 2.27 -13.00
N VAL A 364 -10.33 3.12 -13.55
CA VAL A 364 -10.13 3.27 -14.99
C VAL A 364 -9.67 1.96 -15.63
N MET A 365 -8.76 1.24 -14.97
CA MET A 365 -8.25 -0.04 -15.43
C MET A 365 -9.21 -1.22 -15.16
N ARG A 366 -10.33 -0.98 -14.49
CA ARG A 366 -11.26 -2.01 -14.01
C ARG A 366 -10.55 -3.06 -13.14
N PHE A 367 -9.50 -2.65 -12.42
CA PHE A 367 -8.72 -3.52 -11.55
C PHE A 367 -9.49 -3.80 -10.25
N GLY A 368 -9.77 -5.08 -9.96
CA GLY A 368 -10.67 -5.48 -8.87
C GLY A 368 -10.00 -5.57 -7.50
N ASP A 369 -8.70 -5.88 -7.42
CA ASP A 369 -7.98 -5.97 -6.15
C ASP A 369 -7.45 -4.59 -5.75
N ARG A 370 -8.19 -3.91 -4.86
CA ARG A 370 -7.89 -2.52 -4.44
C ARG A 370 -7.34 -2.43 -3.03
N GLU A 371 -6.86 -3.52 -2.51
CA GLU A 371 -6.26 -3.55 -1.18
C GLU A 371 -4.79 -3.04 -1.23
N PHE A 372 -4.63 -1.73 -1.51
CA PHE A 372 -3.30 -1.09 -1.58
C PHE A 372 -2.66 -0.88 -0.22
N TYR A 373 -3.46 -0.86 0.83
CA TYR A 373 -3.07 -0.82 2.23
C TYR A 373 -4.19 -1.42 3.11
N THR A 374 -3.88 -1.74 4.36
CA THR A 374 -4.87 -2.09 5.38
C THR A 374 -4.74 -1.12 6.56
N ASP A 375 -5.36 -1.38 7.69
CA ASP A 375 -5.37 -0.53 8.89
C ASP A 375 -4.01 -0.50 9.63
N TRP A 376 -2.95 -0.08 8.94
CA TRP A 376 -1.59 0.01 9.45
C TRP A 376 -1.48 0.87 10.72
N TRP A 377 -2.37 1.84 10.90
CA TRP A 377 -2.46 2.69 12.10
C TRP A 377 -2.92 1.94 13.37
N ASN A 378 -3.51 0.75 13.22
CA ASN A 378 -3.90 -0.14 14.31
C ASN A 378 -2.94 -1.33 14.50
N SER A 379 -1.77 -1.29 13.90
CA SER A 379 -0.82 -2.39 13.97
C SER A 379 -0.30 -2.61 15.38
N SER A 380 -0.43 -3.83 15.91
CA SER A 380 0.06 -4.23 17.22
C SER A 380 1.55 -4.59 17.23
N SER A 381 2.18 -4.72 16.07
CA SER A 381 3.60 -5.02 15.93
C SER A 381 4.20 -4.34 14.70
N LEU A 382 5.51 -4.09 14.73
CA LEU A 382 6.26 -3.52 13.61
C LEU A 382 6.15 -4.39 12.35
N GLY A 383 6.17 -5.72 12.51
CA GLY A 383 5.99 -6.65 11.39
C GLY A 383 4.59 -6.54 10.75
N MET A 384 3.54 -6.26 11.54
CA MET A 384 2.20 -6.03 11.04
C MET A 384 2.10 -4.68 10.29
N TYR A 385 2.72 -3.63 10.84
CA TYR A 385 2.83 -2.32 10.20
C TYR A 385 3.43 -2.44 8.80
N TRP A 386 4.60 -3.07 8.63
CA TRP A 386 5.25 -3.22 7.32
C TRP A 386 4.46 -4.04 6.30
N ARG A 387 3.60 -4.95 6.74
CA ARG A 387 2.71 -5.71 5.85
C ARG A 387 1.50 -4.91 5.38
N SER A 388 1.11 -3.91 6.16
CA SER A 388 -0.19 -3.22 6.04
C SER A 388 -0.10 -1.90 5.29
N TRP A 389 0.98 -1.11 5.43
CA TRP A 389 1.01 0.27 4.95
C TRP A 389 1.24 0.42 3.45
N ASN A 390 2.01 -0.45 2.80
CA ASN A 390 2.29 -0.43 1.36
C ASN A 390 2.26 -1.86 0.80
N ARG A 391 1.06 -2.37 0.58
CA ARG A 391 0.85 -3.75 0.13
C ARG A 391 1.44 -4.07 -1.25
N PRO A 392 1.37 -3.20 -2.29
CA PRO A 392 2.03 -3.46 -3.57
C PRO A 392 3.51 -3.80 -3.44
N VAL A 393 4.26 -2.99 -2.68
CA VAL A 393 5.69 -3.24 -2.43
C VAL A 393 5.89 -4.48 -1.55
N TYR A 394 5.10 -4.61 -0.48
CA TYR A 394 5.16 -5.79 0.39
C TYR A 394 4.94 -7.10 -0.38
N LEU A 395 3.90 -7.16 -1.23
CA LEU A 395 3.60 -8.35 -2.02
C LEU A 395 4.72 -8.68 -3.01
N PHE A 396 5.31 -7.66 -3.65
CA PHE A 396 6.46 -7.83 -4.52
C PHE A 396 7.66 -8.40 -3.75
N MET A 397 8.05 -7.77 -2.65
CA MET A 397 9.20 -8.18 -1.83
C MET A 397 8.99 -9.59 -1.24
N LYS A 398 7.79 -9.90 -0.76
CA LYS A 398 7.44 -11.22 -0.26
C LYS A 398 7.58 -12.29 -1.34
N ARG A 399 7.01 -12.05 -2.54
CA ARG A 399 6.95 -13.04 -3.61
C ARG A 399 8.30 -13.27 -4.30
N HIS A 400 9.05 -12.19 -4.56
CA HIS A 400 10.22 -12.27 -5.43
C HIS A 400 11.56 -12.23 -4.67
N VAL A 401 11.56 -11.81 -3.40
CA VAL A 401 12.77 -11.75 -2.57
C VAL A 401 12.67 -12.69 -1.38
N TYR A 402 11.75 -12.44 -0.46
CA TYR A 402 11.65 -13.17 0.81
C TYR A 402 11.38 -14.67 0.63
N SER A 403 10.28 -15.02 -0.06
CA SER A 403 9.87 -16.42 -0.21
C SER A 403 10.91 -17.29 -0.96
N PRO A 404 11.56 -16.79 -2.04
CA PRO A 404 12.63 -17.54 -2.69
C PRO A 404 13.88 -17.75 -1.81
N LEU A 405 14.23 -16.80 -0.95
CA LEU A 405 15.36 -16.94 -0.01
C LEU A 405 15.06 -18.00 1.05
N VAL A 406 13.89 -17.94 1.66
CA VAL A 406 13.44 -18.94 2.64
C VAL A 406 13.34 -20.33 1.98
N GLY A 407 12.80 -20.41 0.76
CA GLY A 407 12.75 -21.66 -0.02
C GLY A 407 14.12 -22.25 -0.36
N ARG A 408 15.20 -21.46 -0.32
CA ARG A 408 16.60 -21.92 -0.46
C ARG A 408 17.26 -22.23 0.88
N GLY A 409 16.51 -22.25 1.97
CA GLY A 409 17.02 -22.60 3.31
C GLY A 409 17.55 -21.43 4.13
N TRP A 410 17.36 -20.17 3.71
CA TRP A 410 17.70 -19.01 4.54
C TRP A 410 16.76 -18.91 5.74
N SER A 411 17.30 -18.48 6.88
CA SER A 411 16.46 -18.22 8.05
C SER A 411 15.49 -17.05 7.76
N PRO A 412 14.28 -17.03 8.37
CA PRO A 412 13.34 -15.93 8.23
C PRO A 412 13.94 -14.55 8.57
N LEU A 413 14.82 -14.50 9.57
CA LEU A 413 15.52 -13.27 9.95
C LEU A 413 16.47 -12.82 8.85
N ALA A 414 17.33 -13.69 8.33
CA ALA A 414 18.27 -13.36 7.27
C ALA A 414 17.55 -12.93 5.98
N ALA A 415 16.44 -13.61 5.62
CA ALA A 415 15.62 -13.22 4.48
C ALA A 415 14.96 -11.83 4.67
N SER A 416 14.48 -11.54 5.89
CA SER A 416 13.95 -10.20 6.21
C SER A 416 15.02 -9.13 6.15
N THR A 417 16.20 -9.39 6.71
CA THR A 417 17.35 -8.45 6.63
C THR A 417 17.71 -8.16 5.16
N ALA A 418 17.77 -9.17 4.31
CA ALA A 418 18.02 -8.97 2.87
C ALA A 418 16.96 -8.08 2.20
N VAL A 419 15.67 -8.24 2.56
CA VAL A 419 14.58 -7.38 2.07
C VAL A 419 14.77 -5.93 2.51
N PHE A 420 15.09 -5.70 3.79
CA PHE A 420 15.30 -4.34 4.30
C PHE A 420 16.56 -3.69 3.74
N THR A 421 17.65 -4.44 3.57
CA THR A 421 18.87 -3.94 2.91
C THR A 421 18.59 -3.54 1.46
N LEU A 422 17.89 -4.39 0.70
CA LEU A 422 17.47 -4.05 -0.66
C LEU A 422 16.59 -2.79 -0.67
N SER A 423 15.63 -2.71 0.26
CA SER A 423 14.76 -1.54 0.41
C SER A 423 15.57 -0.26 0.69
N ALA A 424 16.58 -0.31 1.57
CA ALA A 424 17.44 0.82 1.87
C ALA A 424 18.19 1.32 0.63
N VAL A 425 18.80 0.39 -0.13
CA VAL A 425 19.49 0.73 -1.39
C VAL A 425 18.53 1.40 -2.40
N LEU A 426 17.31 0.88 -2.52
CA LEU A 426 16.33 1.44 -3.45
C LEU A 426 15.81 2.83 -3.00
N HIS A 427 15.75 3.09 -1.70
CA HIS A 427 15.44 4.44 -1.18
C HIS A 427 16.59 5.42 -1.42
N GLU A 428 17.84 4.96 -1.31
CA GLU A 428 19.01 5.78 -1.66
C GLU A 428 18.99 6.16 -3.16
N VAL A 429 18.64 5.23 -4.04
CA VAL A 429 18.44 5.51 -5.47
C VAL A 429 17.30 6.53 -5.66
N LEU A 430 16.16 6.33 -4.97
CA LEU A 430 14.97 7.16 -5.16
C LEU A 430 15.13 8.60 -4.66
N VAL A 431 15.87 8.79 -3.57
CA VAL A 431 15.98 10.09 -2.88
C VAL A 431 17.38 10.67 -2.99
N GLY A 432 18.41 9.86 -2.73
CA GLY A 432 19.81 10.30 -2.70
C GLY A 432 20.30 10.80 -4.06
N ILE A 433 19.97 10.09 -5.14
CA ILE A 433 20.37 10.49 -6.51
C ILE A 433 19.72 11.83 -6.92
N PRO A 434 18.40 12.03 -6.86
CA PRO A 434 17.78 13.29 -7.25
C PRO A 434 18.14 14.49 -6.37
N THR A 435 18.50 14.24 -5.11
CA THR A 435 18.90 15.30 -4.18
C THR A 435 20.40 15.56 -4.19
N HIS A 436 21.18 14.83 -4.95
CA HIS A 436 22.65 14.84 -4.98
C HIS A 436 23.27 14.61 -3.59
N ASN A 437 22.61 13.86 -2.74
CA ASN A 437 23.00 13.62 -1.36
C ASN A 437 23.06 12.12 -1.08
N LEU A 438 24.15 11.48 -1.50
CA LEU A 438 24.42 10.06 -1.30
C LEU A 438 25.15 9.87 0.04
N ILE A 439 24.41 9.72 1.13
CA ILE A 439 24.96 9.61 2.49
C ILE A 439 24.90 8.18 3.03
N GLY A 440 24.18 7.29 2.35
CA GLY A 440 23.89 5.94 2.85
C GLY A 440 22.80 5.97 3.94
N MET A 441 21.54 5.88 3.56
CA MET A 441 20.42 5.80 4.50
C MET A 441 20.30 4.43 5.17
#